data_8d83d3e9046f807d039eacbedd02490f
#
_entry.id   8d83d3e9046f807d039eacbedd02490f
#
_cell.length_a   1.000
_cell.length_b   1.000
_cell.length_c   1.000
_cell.angle_alpha   90.00
_cell.angle_beta   90.00
_cell.angle_gamma   90.00
#
_symmetry.space_group_name_H-M   'P 1'
#
loop_
_entity.id
_entity.type
_entity.pdbx_description
1 polymer ?
#
loop_
_entity_poly.entity_id
_entity_poly.type
_entity_poly.pdbx_seq_one_letter_code
_entity_poly.pdbx_strand_id
1 'polypeptide(L)'
;MLARPFVVAALAALSGTAFAAEAPEPTGDPAVVTETPGLVAFWTFGEAAGEPRRSIATDEPLPLEEVSGPIARVPGGPYSGDSAEFNGKQYLKIPYAETGPLNISGPEAQVSMFAAVRIVDLNQSRTIAGMWSEGKGRNDDTGTRQYALLMNMPTYGGPRQLVPHISSEGGVTRRADGSAFPWCADYAASVSEVPTDEWCTLGFTYDGDYIRSYVNGVMEPRELDPEKDKRDDRYFTQEGPDGGDRGMNPYYHGRGIFAYDPGKHAESKPGGGSDFTVGARYAVGSFTREATKGRFGGLAVFDRALTDAEMLRLHESANVPALNAAD
;
A
#
# COMPACT_ATOMS: atom_id res chain seq x y z
N MET A 1 53.55 22.35 61.78
CA MET A 1 52.57 22.76 60.70
C MET A 1 53.13 22.30 59.38
N LEU A 2 52.61 21.20 58.84
CA LEU A 2 53.07 20.61 57.55
C LEU A 2 51.98 20.86 56.50
N ALA A 3 52.31 21.67 55.49
CA ALA A 3 51.42 21.95 54.38
C ALA A 3 51.40 20.75 53.40
N ARG A 4 50.21 20.27 53.05
CA ARG A 4 49.95 19.27 52.02
C ARG A 4 49.74 19.95 50.68
N PRO A 5 50.31 19.48 49.56
CA PRO A 5 49.99 20.02 48.24
C PRO A 5 48.68 19.39 47.72
N PHE A 6 47.83 20.25 47.18
CA PHE A 6 46.66 19.83 46.36
C PHE A 6 47.14 19.41 44.95
N VAL A 7 46.84 18.18 44.56
CA VAL A 7 46.94 17.75 43.17
C VAL A 7 45.64 18.01 42.48
N VAL A 8 45.62 18.91 41.49
CA VAL A 8 44.49 19.14 40.58
C VAL A 8 44.65 18.14 39.43
N ALA A 9 43.76 17.17 39.38
CA ALA A 9 43.62 16.29 38.21
C ALA A 9 42.78 16.97 37.12
N ALA A 10 43.39 17.28 36.00
CA ALA A 10 42.70 17.77 34.81
C ALA A 10 42.02 16.58 34.11
N LEU A 11 40.68 16.57 34.09
CA LEU A 11 39.90 15.65 33.29
C LEU A 11 39.90 16.17 31.82
N ALA A 12 40.61 15.47 30.93
CA ALA A 12 40.50 15.70 29.49
C ALA A 12 39.18 15.06 28.98
N ALA A 13 38.22 15.89 28.60
CA ALA A 13 37.02 15.43 27.91
C ALA A 13 37.38 15.05 26.45
N LEU A 14 37.41 13.78 26.16
CA LEU A 14 37.46 13.25 24.80
C LEU A 14 36.09 13.49 24.18
N SER A 15 35.97 14.54 23.38
CA SER A 15 34.82 14.74 22.46
C SER A 15 34.97 13.75 21.31
N GLY A 16 34.40 12.57 21.47
CA GLY A 16 34.19 11.63 20.37
C GLY A 16 33.17 12.20 19.40
N THR A 17 33.59 12.68 18.24
CA THR A 17 32.71 12.90 17.10
C THR A 17 32.23 11.52 16.67
N ALA A 18 30.95 11.22 16.99
CA ALA A 18 30.26 10.10 16.41
C ALA A 18 30.15 10.40 14.90
N PHE A 19 30.92 9.71 14.09
CA PHE A 19 30.65 9.66 12.65
C PHE A 19 29.28 8.99 12.50
N ALA A 20 28.31 9.73 12.00
CA ALA A 20 27.08 9.13 11.51
C ALA A 20 27.51 8.14 10.42
N ALA A 21 27.15 6.87 10.58
CA ALA A 21 27.36 5.88 9.53
C ALA A 21 26.68 6.41 8.27
N GLU A 22 27.44 6.45 7.18
CA GLU A 22 26.91 6.82 5.88
C GLU A 22 25.77 5.87 5.54
N ALA A 23 24.64 6.40 5.07
CA ALA A 23 23.52 5.55 4.67
C ALA A 23 23.99 4.60 3.57
N PRO A 24 23.56 3.33 3.58
CA PRO A 24 23.94 2.39 2.53
C PRO A 24 23.46 2.94 1.18
N GLU A 25 24.27 2.72 0.14
CA GLU A 25 23.92 3.12 -1.22
C GLU A 25 22.59 2.44 -1.65
N PRO A 26 21.73 3.14 -2.42
CA PRO A 26 20.54 2.53 -2.96
C PRO A 26 20.89 1.34 -3.86
N THR A 27 20.14 0.25 -3.75
CA THR A 27 20.34 -0.93 -4.60
C THR A 27 19.56 -0.84 -5.91
N GLY A 28 18.51 0.00 -5.95
CA GLY A 28 17.60 0.13 -7.08
C GLY A 28 17.78 1.44 -7.84
N ASP A 29 17.07 1.56 -8.95
CA ASP A 29 17.09 2.71 -9.84
C ASP A 29 15.73 3.44 -9.82
N PRO A 30 15.61 4.58 -9.13
CA PRO A 30 14.39 5.37 -9.10
C PRO A 30 14.02 5.98 -10.46
N ALA A 31 14.98 6.15 -11.39
CA ALA A 31 14.72 6.73 -12.71
C ALA A 31 13.73 5.86 -13.51
N VAL A 32 13.83 4.54 -13.41
CA VAL A 32 12.89 3.62 -14.07
C VAL A 32 11.45 3.89 -13.64
N VAL A 33 11.23 4.18 -12.35
CA VAL A 33 9.90 4.50 -11.83
C VAL A 33 9.44 5.88 -12.33
N THR A 34 10.30 6.90 -12.22
CA THR A 34 9.95 8.28 -12.57
C THR A 34 9.76 8.49 -14.07
N GLU A 35 10.38 7.67 -14.91
CA GLU A 35 10.23 7.71 -16.36
C GLU A 35 9.07 6.86 -16.89
N THR A 36 8.40 6.07 -16.02
CA THR A 36 7.24 5.27 -16.43
C THR A 36 6.02 6.18 -16.64
N PRO A 37 5.41 6.21 -17.85
CA PRO A 37 4.29 7.07 -18.16
C PRO A 37 3.08 6.84 -17.24
N GLY A 38 2.34 7.91 -16.95
CA GLY A 38 1.15 7.87 -16.08
C GLY A 38 1.49 7.90 -14.59
N LEU A 39 2.75 8.14 -14.23
CA LEU A 39 3.14 8.28 -12.83
C LEU A 39 2.47 9.51 -12.21
N VAL A 40 1.75 9.28 -11.11
CA VAL A 40 1.08 10.30 -10.29
C VAL A 40 1.93 10.67 -9.09
N ALA A 41 2.49 9.69 -8.42
CA ALA A 41 3.31 9.90 -7.22
C ALA A 41 4.30 8.76 -7.03
N PHE A 42 5.49 9.10 -6.49
CA PHE A 42 6.49 8.12 -6.08
C PHE A 42 7.22 8.57 -4.82
N TRP A 43 7.12 7.81 -3.75
CA TRP A 43 7.81 8.03 -2.48
C TRP A 43 8.90 6.98 -2.28
N THR A 44 10.08 7.41 -1.87
CA THR A 44 11.25 6.53 -1.62
C THR A 44 11.52 6.28 -0.14
N PHE A 45 10.80 6.98 0.76
CA PHE A 45 10.84 6.82 2.22
C PHE A 45 12.21 7.04 2.87
N GLY A 46 13.05 7.91 2.29
CA GLY A 46 14.37 8.25 2.80
C GLY A 46 14.40 9.39 3.82
N GLU A 47 13.26 10.04 4.09
CA GLU A 47 13.18 11.19 4.98
C GLU A 47 13.28 10.78 6.46
N ALA A 48 13.75 11.70 7.30
CA ALA A 48 13.89 11.48 8.73
C ALA A 48 12.53 11.31 9.44
N ALA A 49 12.54 10.66 10.60
CA ALA A 49 11.38 10.54 11.44
C ALA A 49 10.84 11.92 11.83
N GLY A 50 9.53 12.11 11.74
CA GLY A 50 8.86 13.38 11.99
C GLY A 50 8.78 14.31 10.77
N GLU A 51 9.41 13.96 9.66
CA GLU A 51 9.34 14.71 8.41
C GLU A 51 8.30 14.10 7.46
N PRO A 52 7.51 14.92 6.72
CA PRO A 52 6.62 14.41 5.69
C PRO A 52 7.40 13.68 4.59
N ARG A 53 6.88 12.54 4.13
CA ARG A 53 7.44 11.82 2.98
C ARG A 53 6.94 12.48 1.70
N ARG A 54 7.87 12.96 0.85
CA ARG A 54 7.52 13.72 -0.34
C ARG A 54 7.64 12.88 -1.60
N SER A 55 6.65 12.99 -2.48
CA SER A 55 6.76 12.41 -3.82
C SER A 55 7.88 13.11 -4.59
N ILE A 56 8.71 12.31 -5.26
CA ILE A 56 9.80 12.81 -6.12
C ILE A 56 9.39 12.88 -7.60
N ALA A 57 8.16 12.50 -7.94
CA ALA A 57 7.74 12.28 -9.31
C ALA A 57 7.08 13.48 -9.98
N THR A 58 6.61 14.44 -9.22
CA THR A 58 5.78 15.55 -9.71
C THR A 58 6.21 16.87 -9.12
N ASP A 59 5.83 17.98 -9.78
CA ASP A 59 6.03 19.35 -9.25
C ASP A 59 5.26 19.56 -7.93
N GLU A 60 4.19 18.78 -7.70
CA GLU A 60 3.46 18.74 -6.45
C GLU A 60 4.04 17.65 -5.52
N PRO A 61 4.54 18.00 -4.33
CA PRO A 61 5.29 17.06 -3.50
C PRO A 61 4.42 15.99 -2.83
N LEU A 62 3.09 16.09 -2.87
CA LEU A 62 2.13 15.15 -2.26
C LEU A 62 2.64 14.61 -0.91
N PRO A 63 2.75 15.46 0.13
CA PRO A 63 3.42 15.10 1.36
C PRO A 63 2.57 14.12 2.17
N LEU A 64 3.13 12.95 2.47
CA LEU A 64 2.57 11.99 3.39
C LEU A 64 2.98 12.36 4.82
N GLU A 65 2.01 12.70 5.66
CA GLU A 65 2.20 13.07 7.06
C GLU A 65 2.13 11.86 7.98
N GLU A 66 2.99 11.83 9.00
CA GLU A 66 3.01 10.78 10.02
C GLU A 66 1.82 10.90 10.97
N VAL A 67 1.18 9.76 11.25
CA VAL A 67 0.07 9.65 12.20
C VAL A 67 0.36 8.58 13.24
N SER A 68 -0.02 8.85 14.49
CA SER A 68 0.18 7.97 15.65
C SER A 68 1.65 7.81 16.07
N GLY A 69 2.45 8.84 15.85
CA GLY A 69 3.84 8.96 16.27
C GLY A 69 4.84 8.87 15.11
N PRO A 70 6.10 9.20 15.39
CA PRO A 70 7.13 9.23 14.37
C PRO A 70 7.43 7.84 13.82
N ILE A 71 7.68 7.76 12.51
CA ILE A 71 8.04 6.53 11.79
C ILE A 71 9.56 6.55 11.57
N ALA A 72 10.24 5.56 12.12
CA ALA A 72 11.69 5.50 12.06
C ALA A 72 12.21 5.37 10.62
N ARG A 73 13.25 6.13 10.28
CA ARG A 73 14.09 5.89 9.13
C ARG A 73 15.15 4.87 9.52
N VAL A 74 15.28 3.80 8.75
CA VAL A 74 16.25 2.74 8.98
C VAL A 74 17.04 2.44 7.69
N PRO A 75 18.33 2.05 7.80
CA PRO A 75 19.13 1.65 6.64
C PRO A 75 18.52 0.46 5.90
N GLY A 76 18.78 0.39 4.61
CA GLY A 76 18.30 -0.65 3.70
C GLY A 76 16.93 -0.28 3.11
N GLY A 77 16.97 0.15 1.86
CA GLY A 77 15.81 0.48 1.05
C GLY A 77 16.24 0.63 -0.40
N PRO A 78 15.42 0.19 -1.38
CA PRO A 78 15.89 0.08 -2.76
C PRO A 78 16.25 1.41 -3.39
N TYR A 79 15.48 2.48 -3.13
CA TYR A 79 15.57 3.69 -3.92
C TYR A 79 16.28 4.86 -3.25
N SER A 80 16.34 4.89 -1.93
CA SER A 80 17.02 5.95 -1.16
C SER A 80 18.19 5.46 -0.31
N GLY A 81 18.45 4.16 -0.28
CA GLY A 81 19.37 3.54 0.67
C GLY A 81 18.78 3.38 2.08
N ASP A 82 17.68 4.09 2.36
CA ASP A 82 16.92 4.02 3.61
C ASP A 82 15.48 3.54 3.38
N SER A 83 14.77 3.22 4.44
CA SER A 83 13.35 2.84 4.43
C SER A 83 12.64 3.36 5.67
N ALA A 84 11.30 3.50 5.58
CA ALA A 84 10.45 3.81 6.72
C ALA A 84 10.02 2.52 7.43
N GLU A 85 10.30 2.40 8.74
CA GLU A 85 9.94 1.23 9.55
C GLU A 85 8.66 1.48 10.35
N PHE A 86 7.61 0.75 10.01
CA PHE A 86 6.29 0.79 10.63
C PHE A 86 6.19 -0.27 11.73
N ASN A 87 5.70 0.11 12.90
CA ASN A 87 5.60 -0.77 14.07
C ASN A 87 4.23 -1.45 14.25
N GLY A 88 3.33 -1.29 13.28
CA GLY A 88 1.97 -1.85 13.34
C GLY A 88 0.94 -0.97 14.06
N LYS A 89 1.28 0.30 14.34
CA LYS A 89 0.37 1.30 14.95
C LYS A 89 0.37 2.62 14.19
N GLN A 90 1.50 2.97 13.59
CA GLN A 90 1.70 4.19 12.82
C GLN A 90 1.22 4.00 11.38
N TYR A 91 0.91 5.09 10.72
CA TYR A 91 0.62 5.15 9.29
C TYR A 91 0.95 6.54 8.76
N LEU A 92 0.93 6.67 7.44
CA LEU A 92 1.08 7.96 6.75
C LEU A 92 -0.24 8.31 6.07
N LYS A 93 -0.50 9.60 5.87
CA LYS A 93 -1.68 10.06 5.15
C LYS A 93 -1.48 11.36 4.38
N ILE A 94 -2.32 11.53 3.36
CA ILE A 94 -2.65 12.80 2.73
C ILE A 94 -4.15 13.01 2.92
N PRO A 95 -4.60 14.11 3.54
CA PRO A 95 -6.03 14.40 3.69
C PRO A 95 -6.76 14.43 2.35
N TYR A 96 -8.02 14.00 2.30
CA TYR A 96 -8.80 13.93 1.05
C TYR A 96 -8.78 15.24 0.25
N ALA A 97 -8.89 16.38 0.92
CA ALA A 97 -8.86 17.68 0.27
C ALA A 97 -7.51 18.02 -0.42
N GLU A 98 -6.45 17.30 -0.09
CA GLU A 98 -5.08 17.53 -0.55
C GLU A 98 -4.54 16.40 -1.42
N THR A 99 -5.38 15.37 -1.71
CA THR A 99 -4.95 14.22 -2.52
C THR A 99 -4.68 14.56 -3.98
N GLY A 100 -5.29 15.63 -4.49
CA GLY A 100 -5.07 16.08 -5.86
C GLY A 100 -5.19 14.96 -6.89
N PRO A 101 -4.13 14.69 -7.67
CA PRO A 101 -4.15 13.68 -8.72
C PRO A 101 -4.25 12.23 -8.20
N LEU A 102 -4.03 11.98 -6.91
CA LEU A 102 -4.26 10.66 -6.30
C LEU A 102 -5.75 10.31 -6.22
N ASN A 103 -6.67 11.28 -6.33
CA ASN A 103 -8.11 11.03 -6.37
C ASN A 103 -8.53 10.49 -7.73
N ILE A 104 -7.98 9.34 -8.10
CA ILE A 104 -8.29 8.61 -9.34
C ILE A 104 -9.69 8.02 -9.20
N SER A 105 -10.66 8.54 -9.98
CA SER A 105 -12.07 8.16 -9.85
C SER A 105 -12.86 8.41 -11.14
N GLY A 106 -14.01 7.77 -11.26
CA GLY A 106 -14.89 7.88 -12.40
C GLY A 106 -15.13 6.54 -13.14
N PRO A 107 -16.06 6.51 -14.09
CA PRO A 107 -16.46 5.27 -14.77
C PRO A 107 -15.36 4.65 -15.64
N GLU A 108 -14.49 5.48 -16.22
CA GLU A 108 -13.41 5.05 -17.09
C GLU A 108 -12.03 5.07 -16.39
N ALA A 109 -12.04 5.29 -15.07
CA ALA A 109 -10.79 5.41 -14.32
C ALA A 109 -10.02 4.10 -14.31
N GLN A 110 -8.70 4.22 -14.49
CA GLN A 110 -7.73 3.15 -14.38
C GLN A 110 -6.72 3.51 -13.30
N VAL A 111 -6.12 2.53 -12.68
CA VAL A 111 -5.11 2.75 -11.65
C VAL A 111 -4.12 1.60 -11.58
N SER A 112 -2.87 1.92 -11.31
CA SER A 112 -1.88 0.94 -10.88
C SER A 112 -1.17 1.42 -9.63
N MET A 113 -0.77 0.47 -8.80
CA MET A 113 0.07 0.72 -7.64
C MET A 113 1.22 -0.28 -7.60
N PHE A 114 2.39 0.21 -7.24
CA PHE A 114 3.59 -0.59 -7.05
C PHE A 114 4.22 -0.22 -5.71
N ALA A 115 4.63 -1.21 -4.93
CA ALA A 115 5.31 -1.00 -3.64
C ALA A 115 6.49 -1.94 -3.49
N ALA A 116 7.62 -1.42 -3.00
CA ALA A 116 8.76 -2.21 -2.53
C ALA A 116 8.74 -2.20 -1.01
N VAL A 117 8.53 -3.38 -0.40
CA VAL A 117 8.26 -3.53 1.03
C VAL A 117 8.93 -4.77 1.63
N ARG A 118 9.11 -4.75 2.95
CA ARG A 118 9.45 -5.92 3.76
C ARG A 118 8.41 -6.08 4.85
N ILE A 119 7.55 -7.06 4.74
CA ILE A 119 6.44 -7.30 5.68
C ILE A 119 6.91 -8.26 6.76
N VAL A 120 6.75 -7.89 8.04
CA VAL A 120 7.24 -8.72 9.16
C VAL A 120 6.24 -9.81 9.52
N ASP A 121 4.94 -9.52 9.49
CA ASP A 121 3.92 -10.51 9.81
C ASP A 121 2.61 -10.30 9.04
N LEU A 122 1.91 -11.39 8.77
CA LEU A 122 0.58 -11.46 8.16
C LEU A 122 -0.41 -12.25 9.03
N ASN A 123 -0.32 -12.14 10.34
CA ASN A 123 -1.23 -12.80 11.28
C ASN A 123 -2.62 -12.14 11.35
N GLN A 124 -2.79 -10.99 10.74
CA GLN A 124 -4.06 -10.28 10.53
C GLN A 124 -4.02 -9.53 9.20
N SER A 125 -5.17 -9.04 8.73
CA SER A 125 -5.24 -8.20 7.54
C SER A 125 -4.30 -6.99 7.67
N ARG A 126 -3.68 -6.59 6.55
CA ARG A 126 -2.74 -5.47 6.46
C ARG A 126 -3.05 -4.60 5.25
N THR A 127 -2.65 -3.36 5.30
CA THR A 127 -2.80 -2.39 4.22
C THR A 127 -1.45 -1.87 3.78
N ILE A 128 -1.17 -1.91 2.49
CA ILE A 128 -0.03 -1.21 1.90
C ILE A 128 -0.40 0.26 1.74
N ALA A 129 -1.35 0.57 0.86
CA ALA A 129 -1.80 1.94 0.63
C ALA A 129 -3.15 1.97 -0.08
N GLY A 130 -3.78 3.14 -0.12
CA GLY A 130 -4.98 3.38 -0.92
C GLY A 130 -5.85 4.52 -0.40
N MET A 131 -6.91 4.81 -1.15
CA MET A 131 -8.01 5.68 -0.75
C MET A 131 -9.19 4.82 -0.30
N TRP A 132 -9.21 4.46 1.00
CA TRP A 132 -10.12 3.44 1.48
C TRP A 132 -10.66 3.70 2.88
N SER A 133 -11.97 3.92 2.98
CA SER A 133 -12.69 4.00 4.25
C SER A 133 -13.87 3.04 4.27
N GLU A 134 -13.93 2.18 5.30
CA GLU A 134 -14.98 1.19 5.47
C GLU A 134 -16.33 1.80 5.92
N GLY A 135 -16.37 3.08 6.29
CA GLY A 135 -17.56 3.72 6.82
C GLY A 135 -17.97 3.14 8.17
N LYS A 136 -19.26 2.84 8.33
CA LYS A 136 -19.78 2.22 9.58
C LYS A 136 -19.62 0.71 9.64
N GLY A 137 -19.22 0.07 8.54
CA GLY A 137 -18.81 -1.34 8.54
C GLY A 137 -19.62 -2.30 7.69
N ARG A 138 -19.82 -3.49 8.23
CA ARG A 138 -20.49 -4.57 7.52
C ARG A 138 -21.92 -4.21 7.13
N ASN A 139 -22.33 -4.53 5.90
CA ASN A 139 -23.65 -4.24 5.32
C ASN A 139 -24.00 -2.75 5.26
N ASP A 140 -22.99 -1.87 5.24
CA ASP A 140 -23.17 -0.43 5.32
C ASP A 140 -22.62 0.28 4.08
N ASP A 141 -23.40 1.17 3.51
CA ASP A 141 -23.04 1.93 2.32
C ASP A 141 -22.33 3.27 2.62
N THR A 142 -22.04 3.58 3.90
CA THR A 142 -21.37 4.84 4.27
C THR A 142 -19.88 4.88 3.93
N GLY A 143 -19.31 3.78 3.49
CA GLY A 143 -17.90 3.72 3.06
C GLY A 143 -17.61 4.62 1.87
N THR A 144 -16.36 5.10 1.79
CA THR A 144 -15.84 5.90 0.66
C THR A 144 -14.61 5.21 0.08
N ARG A 145 -14.80 3.94 -0.27
CA ARG A 145 -13.78 3.09 -0.85
C ARG A 145 -13.56 3.46 -2.31
N GLN A 146 -12.32 3.57 -2.74
CA GLN A 146 -11.95 3.80 -4.13
C GLN A 146 -11.06 2.67 -4.64
N TYR A 147 -9.78 2.70 -4.27
CA TYR A 147 -8.80 1.67 -4.61
C TYR A 147 -7.86 1.45 -3.43
N ALA A 148 -7.41 0.21 -3.23
CA ALA A 148 -6.47 -0.14 -2.16
C ALA A 148 -5.68 -1.40 -2.47
N LEU A 149 -4.44 -1.42 -2.02
CA LEU A 149 -3.57 -2.59 -2.01
C LEU A 149 -3.57 -3.17 -0.59
N LEU A 150 -4.33 -4.24 -0.41
CA LEU A 150 -4.53 -4.93 0.86
C LEU A 150 -3.85 -6.29 0.87
N MET A 151 -3.67 -6.86 2.06
CA MET A 151 -3.07 -8.18 2.24
C MET A 151 -3.83 -8.97 3.31
N ASN A 152 -3.83 -10.30 3.17
CA ASN A 152 -4.38 -11.24 4.14
C ASN A 152 -5.84 -10.95 4.50
N MET A 153 -6.72 -11.04 3.49
CA MET A 153 -8.16 -10.83 3.64
C MET A 153 -8.91 -12.18 3.62
N PRO A 154 -8.90 -12.96 4.74
CA PRO A 154 -9.40 -14.34 4.74
C PRO A 154 -10.91 -14.45 4.55
N THR A 155 -11.66 -13.38 4.77
CA THR A 155 -13.14 -13.38 4.63
C THR A 155 -13.57 -13.78 3.22
N TYR A 156 -12.77 -13.45 2.22
CA TYR A 156 -13.07 -13.67 0.80
C TYR A 156 -12.05 -14.59 0.10
N GLY A 157 -11.35 -15.42 0.85
CA GLY A 157 -10.42 -16.39 0.29
C GLY A 157 -9.05 -15.83 -0.08
N GLY A 158 -8.60 -14.80 0.64
CA GLY A 158 -7.28 -14.19 0.45
C GLY A 158 -6.35 -14.31 1.67
N PRO A 159 -6.25 -15.48 2.37
CA PRO A 159 -5.35 -15.61 3.51
C PRO A 159 -3.90 -15.53 3.03
N ARG A 160 -3.10 -14.69 3.72
CA ARG A 160 -1.68 -14.43 3.43
C ARG A 160 -1.37 -13.94 1.99
N GLN A 161 -2.40 -13.69 1.19
CA GLN A 161 -2.29 -13.27 -0.21
C GLN A 161 -2.33 -11.74 -0.32
N LEU A 162 -1.82 -11.22 -1.45
CA LEU A 162 -2.08 -9.87 -1.89
C LEU A 162 -3.52 -9.78 -2.38
N VAL A 163 -4.26 -8.76 -1.96
CA VAL A 163 -5.71 -8.64 -2.22
C VAL A 163 -6.06 -7.20 -2.56
N PRO A 164 -5.68 -6.71 -3.75
CA PRO A 164 -6.11 -5.40 -4.21
C PRO A 164 -7.61 -5.35 -4.36
N HIS A 165 -8.18 -4.19 -4.03
CA HIS A 165 -9.60 -3.90 -4.12
C HIS A 165 -9.85 -2.65 -4.93
N ILE A 166 -10.96 -2.65 -5.68
CA ILE A 166 -11.54 -1.49 -6.34
C ILE A 166 -13.00 -1.38 -5.89
N SER A 167 -13.53 -0.18 -5.79
CA SER A 167 -14.96 0.02 -5.53
C SER A 167 -15.51 1.10 -6.43
N SER A 168 -16.58 0.80 -7.12
CA SER A 168 -17.35 1.74 -7.92
C SER A 168 -18.47 2.44 -7.11
N GLU A 169 -18.93 1.82 -6.03
CA GLU A 169 -20.00 2.35 -5.19
C GLU A 169 -19.49 3.09 -3.94
N GLY A 170 -18.24 2.89 -3.58
CA GLY A 170 -17.69 3.37 -2.30
C GLY A 170 -18.21 2.60 -1.09
N GLY A 171 -19.39 2.01 -1.19
CA GLY A 171 -20.04 1.17 -0.19
C GLY A 171 -19.76 -0.32 -0.36
N VAL A 172 -20.74 -1.14 0.00
CA VAL A 172 -20.71 -2.60 -0.22
C VAL A 172 -20.95 -2.92 -1.69
N THR A 173 -20.35 -3.99 -2.19
CA THR A 173 -20.62 -4.49 -3.53
C THR A 173 -22.07 -5.01 -3.61
N ARG A 174 -22.79 -4.66 -4.67
CA ARG A 174 -24.15 -5.13 -4.93
C ARG A 174 -24.19 -6.18 -6.04
N ARG A 175 -25.07 -7.17 -5.86
CA ARG A 175 -25.40 -8.17 -6.88
C ARG A 175 -26.42 -7.61 -7.88
N ALA A 176 -26.65 -8.31 -8.99
CA ALA A 176 -27.61 -7.93 -10.01
C ALA A 176 -29.06 -7.85 -9.47
N ASP A 177 -29.40 -8.69 -8.50
CA ASP A 177 -30.71 -8.68 -7.84
C ASP A 177 -30.90 -7.53 -6.85
N GLY A 178 -29.86 -6.66 -6.71
CA GLY A 178 -29.85 -5.53 -5.77
C GLY A 178 -29.43 -5.90 -4.35
N SER A 179 -29.29 -7.19 -4.03
CA SER A 179 -28.78 -7.62 -2.72
C SER A 179 -27.33 -7.21 -2.55
N ALA A 180 -26.89 -7.00 -1.30
CA ALA A 180 -25.55 -6.56 -1.00
C ALA A 180 -24.67 -7.72 -0.49
N PHE A 181 -23.38 -7.69 -0.83
CA PHE A 181 -22.36 -8.40 -0.09
C PHE A 181 -22.15 -7.70 1.27
N PRO A 182 -21.64 -8.42 2.27
CA PRO A 182 -21.35 -7.81 3.56
C PRO A 182 -20.31 -6.68 3.54
N TRP A 183 -19.44 -6.69 2.53
CA TRP A 183 -18.32 -5.76 2.30
C TRP A 183 -18.19 -5.44 0.82
N CYS A 184 -17.16 -4.67 0.44
CA CYS A 184 -16.72 -4.62 -0.94
C CYS A 184 -16.11 -5.98 -1.31
N ALA A 185 -16.64 -6.61 -2.35
CA ALA A 185 -16.20 -7.91 -2.86
C ALA A 185 -15.52 -7.81 -4.23
N ASP A 186 -15.24 -6.62 -4.71
CA ASP A 186 -14.54 -6.38 -5.97
C ASP A 186 -13.03 -6.38 -5.71
N TYR A 187 -12.40 -7.54 -5.84
CA TYR A 187 -10.98 -7.76 -5.54
C TYR A 187 -10.36 -8.82 -6.44
N ALA A 188 -9.04 -8.89 -6.44
CA ALA A 188 -8.28 -10.01 -6.98
C ALA A 188 -7.25 -10.47 -5.94
N ALA A 189 -7.26 -11.75 -5.57
CA ALA A 189 -6.23 -12.29 -4.70
C ALA A 189 -5.09 -12.90 -5.52
N SER A 190 -3.85 -12.69 -5.10
CA SER A 190 -2.70 -13.37 -5.71
C SER A 190 -2.82 -14.89 -5.54
N VAL A 191 -2.17 -15.67 -6.41
CA VAL A 191 -2.00 -17.13 -6.22
C VAL A 191 -0.98 -17.37 -5.11
N SER A 192 0.16 -16.69 -5.20
CA SER A 192 1.24 -16.77 -4.22
C SER A 192 0.90 -16.05 -2.93
N GLU A 193 1.42 -16.54 -1.82
CA GLU A 193 1.45 -15.79 -0.56
C GLU A 193 2.41 -14.62 -0.68
N VAL A 194 2.12 -13.55 0.06
CA VAL A 194 3.04 -12.41 0.20
C VAL A 194 4.27 -12.87 1.00
N PRO A 195 5.48 -12.68 0.49
CA PRO A 195 6.71 -12.96 1.24
C PRO A 195 6.76 -12.17 2.56
N THR A 196 7.28 -12.79 3.62
CA THR A 196 7.48 -12.15 4.92
C THR A 196 8.93 -12.24 5.35
N ASP A 197 9.38 -11.24 6.12
CA ASP A 197 10.77 -11.10 6.60
C ASP A 197 11.83 -10.95 5.50
N GLU A 198 11.41 -10.70 4.27
CA GLU A 198 12.28 -10.39 3.14
C GLU A 198 11.71 -9.21 2.32
N TRP A 199 12.57 -8.53 1.57
CA TRP A 199 12.15 -7.52 0.62
C TRP A 199 11.46 -8.15 -0.57
N CYS A 200 10.30 -7.60 -0.93
CA CYS A 200 9.54 -8.01 -2.10
C CYS A 200 8.89 -6.80 -2.75
N THR A 201 8.43 -6.96 -3.98
CA THR A 201 7.57 -5.99 -4.62
C THR A 201 6.15 -6.52 -4.74
N LEU A 202 5.20 -5.67 -4.43
CA LEU A 202 3.77 -5.96 -4.48
C LEU A 202 3.09 -4.90 -5.34
N GLY A 203 2.14 -5.30 -6.17
CA GLY A 203 1.45 -4.35 -7.01
C GLY A 203 0.12 -4.85 -7.54
N PHE A 204 -0.63 -3.95 -8.14
CA PHE A 204 -1.83 -4.28 -8.89
C PHE A 204 -2.04 -3.32 -10.04
N THR A 205 -2.82 -3.74 -11.01
CA THR A 205 -3.38 -2.91 -12.08
C THR A 205 -4.90 -3.08 -12.14
N TYR A 206 -5.58 -2.01 -12.52
CA TYR A 206 -7.00 -2.01 -12.88
C TYR A 206 -7.19 -1.24 -14.18
N ASP A 207 -7.72 -1.90 -15.20
CA ASP A 207 -7.86 -1.35 -16.56
C ASP A 207 -9.30 -0.91 -16.92
N GLY A 208 -10.19 -0.93 -15.95
CA GLY A 208 -11.62 -0.69 -16.13
C GLY A 208 -12.45 -1.97 -16.14
N ASP A 209 -11.83 -3.10 -16.51
CA ASP A 209 -12.48 -4.41 -16.57
C ASP A 209 -11.92 -5.37 -15.53
N TYR A 210 -10.60 -5.46 -15.39
CA TYR A 210 -9.93 -6.46 -14.56
C TYR A 210 -8.98 -5.86 -13.54
N ILE A 211 -9.01 -6.41 -12.35
CA ILE A 211 -7.99 -6.21 -11.33
C ILE A 211 -6.98 -7.34 -11.46
N ARG A 212 -5.68 -7.01 -11.57
CA ARG A 212 -4.58 -7.99 -11.64
C ARG A 212 -3.61 -7.76 -10.51
N SER A 213 -3.22 -8.83 -9.83
CA SER A 213 -2.24 -8.81 -8.73
C SER A 213 -0.85 -9.19 -9.24
N TYR A 214 0.17 -8.55 -8.68
CA TYR A 214 1.58 -8.81 -9.01
C TYR A 214 2.37 -9.02 -7.73
N VAL A 215 3.09 -10.14 -7.68
CA VAL A 215 4.06 -10.44 -6.63
C VAL A 215 5.43 -10.57 -7.29
N ASN A 216 6.41 -9.80 -6.84
CA ASN A 216 7.74 -9.73 -7.41
C ASN A 216 7.73 -9.50 -8.94
N GLY A 217 6.90 -8.56 -9.39
CA GLY A 217 6.80 -8.16 -10.79
C GLY A 217 6.04 -9.12 -11.70
N VAL A 218 5.64 -10.28 -11.19
CA VAL A 218 4.95 -11.31 -11.99
C VAL A 218 3.45 -11.23 -11.74
N MET A 219 2.68 -11.15 -12.84
CA MET A 219 1.23 -11.23 -12.77
C MET A 219 0.84 -12.66 -12.35
N GLU A 220 -0.04 -12.72 -11.39
CA GLU A 220 -0.55 -13.98 -10.83
C GLU A 220 -1.68 -14.52 -11.69
N PRO A 221 -1.39 -15.40 -12.66
CA PRO A 221 -2.36 -15.82 -13.66
C PRO A 221 -3.43 -16.71 -13.05
N ARG A 222 -4.67 -16.43 -13.42
CA ARG A 222 -5.80 -17.31 -13.14
C ARG A 222 -6.61 -17.48 -14.39
N GLU A 223 -6.96 -18.71 -14.66
CA GLU A 223 -7.90 -18.99 -15.73
C GLU A 223 -9.29 -18.50 -15.30
N LEU A 224 -9.91 -17.69 -16.15
CA LEU A 224 -11.31 -17.33 -15.98
C LEU A 224 -12.17 -18.58 -16.19
N ASP A 225 -13.13 -18.79 -15.32
CA ASP A 225 -14.12 -19.85 -15.48
C ASP A 225 -15.32 -19.28 -16.28
N PRO A 226 -15.51 -19.64 -17.56
CA PRO A 226 -16.57 -19.07 -18.38
C PRO A 226 -17.98 -19.26 -17.80
N GLU A 227 -18.19 -20.28 -16.99
CA GLU A 227 -19.49 -20.47 -16.34
C GLU A 227 -19.66 -19.55 -15.12
N LYS A 228 -18.58 -19.27 -14.39
CA LYS A 228 -18.59 -18.30 -13.28
C LYS A 228 -18.59 -16.87 -13.78
N ASP A 229 -17.86 -16.58 -14.85
CA ASP A 229 -17.80 -15.24 -15.45
C ASP A 229 -19.16 -14.78 -16.00
N LYS A 230 -20.01 -15.70 -16.42
CA LYS A 230 -21.37 -15.39 -16.87
C LYS A 230 -22.34 -15.12 -15.72
N ARG A 231 -21.99 -15.51 -14.51
CA ARG A 231 -22.79 -15.22 -13.33
C ARG A 231 -22.52 -13.80 -12.88
N ASP A 232 -23.53 -13.08 -12.56
CA ASP A 232 -23.40 -11.79 -11.88
C ASP A 232 -23.04 -11.98 -10.38
N ASP A 233 -22.38 -13.07 -10.10
CA ASP A 233 -21.78 -13.36 -8.82
C ASP A 233 -20.30 -12.96 -8.87
N ARG A 234 -20.01 -11.77 -8.36
CA ARG A 234 -18.65 -11.21 -8.31
C ARG A 234 -17.79 -11.81 -7.23
N TYR A 235 -18.28 -12.85 -6.64
CA TYR A 235 -17.61 -13.54 -5.55
C TYR A 235 -17.45 -15.01 -5.91
N PHE A 236 -16.23 -15.41 -6.21
CA PHE A 236 -15.87 -16.79 -6.50
C PHE A 236 -14.49 -17.11 -5.95
N THR A 237 -14.29 -18.37 -5.65
CA THR A 237 -13.06 -18.91 -5.08
C THR A 237 -12.48 -20.00 -5.96
N GLN A 238 -11.21 -20.27 -5.77
CA GLN A 238 -10.49 -21.40 -6.34
C GLN A 238 -9.83 -22.16 -5.20
N GLU A 239 -9.84 -23.48 -5.24
CA GLU A 239 -9.12 -24.32 -4.30
C GLU A 239 -7.60 -24.08 -4.44
N GLY A 240 -6.95 -23.78 -3.31
CA GLY A 240 -5.50 -23.61 -3.24
C GLY A 240 -4.76 -24.93 -3.08
N PRO A 241 -3.40 -24.90 -3.12
CA PRO A 241 -2.59 -26.11 -2.97
C PRO A 241 -2.77 -26.86 -1.64
N ASP A 242 -3.24 -26.16 -0.62
CA ASP A 242 -3.52 -26.67 0.72
C ASP A 242 -4.96 -27.16 0.89
N GLY A 243 -5.75 -27.18 -0.20
CA GLY A 243 -7.17 -27.53 -0.18
C GLY A 243 -8.09 -26.42 0.34
N GLY A 244 -7.56 -25.25 0.68
CA GLY A 244 -8.35 -24.08 1.08
C GLY A 244 -8.81 -23.24 -0.09
N ASP A 245 -9.96 -22.58 0.06
CA ASP A 245 -10.46 -21.65 -0.95
C ASP A 245 -9.59 -20.39 -1.03
N ARG A 246 -9.29 -19.95 -2.26
CA ARG A 246 -8.53 -18.75 -2.57
C ARG A 246 -9.35 -17.80 -3.43
N GLY A 247 -9.20 -16.50 -3.19
CA GLY A 247 -9.77 -15.49 -4.06
C GLY A 247 -9.19 -15.60 -5.48
N MET A 248 -9.98 -15.33 -6.50
CA MET A 248 -9.56 -15.46 -7.89
C MET A 248 -8.97 -14.15 -8.44
N ASN A 249 -8.08 -14.32 -9.40
CA ASN A 249 -7.46 -13.25 -10.15
C ASN A 249 -7.32 -13.66 -11.63
N PRO A 250 -7.67 -12.85 -12.64
CA PRO A 250 -8.25 -11.53 -12.46
C PRO A 250 -9.71 -11.58 -12.01
N TYR A 251 -10.15 -10.52 -11.38
CA TYR A 251 -11.56 -10.34 -11.02
C TYR A 251 -12.18 -9.30 -11.95
N TYR A 252 -13.27 -9.66 -12.61
CA TYR A 252 -13.98 -8.75 -13.50
C TYR A 252 -14.80 -7.74 -12.70
N HIS A 253 -14.64 -6.46 -13.00
CA HIS A 253 -15.32 -5.38 -12.33
C HIS A 253 -16.18 -4.53 -13.28
N GLY A 254 -15.57 -3.90 -14.26
CA GLY A 254 -16.23 -3.19 -15.35
C GLY A 254 -17.10 -1.99 -14.96
N ARG A 255 -16.84 -1.34 -13.80
CA ARG A 255 -17.72 -0.29 -13.26
C ARG A 255 -17.01 0.99 -12.86
N GLY A 256 -15.72 1.09 -13.09
CA GLY A 256 -14.91 2.25 -12.73
C GLY A 256 -14.58 2.32 -11.24
N ILE A 257 -14.16 3.50 -10.80
CA ILE A 257 -13.72 3.80 -9.44
C ILE A 257 -14.61 4.86 -8.83
N PHE A 258 -15.07 4.66 -7.60
CA PHE A 258 -15.96 5.56 -6.88
C PHE A 258 -15.46 7.01 -6.87
N ALA A 259 -16.34 7.93 -7.28
CA ALA A 259 -16.12 9.37 -7.20
C ALA A 259 -17.01 9.98 -6.11
N TYR A 260 -16.42 10.53 -5.06
CA TYR A 260 -17.17 11.24 -4.04
C TYR A 260 -17.71 12.55 -4.60
N ASP A 261 -19.03 12.74 -4.48
CA ASP A 261 -19.75 13.96 -4.86
C ASP A 261 -20.52 14.46 -3.63
N PRO A 262 -20.15 15.61 -3.05
CA PRO A 262 -20.84 16.14 -1.88
C PRO A 262 -22.31 16.44 -2.13
N GLY A 263 -22.72 16.76 -3.37
CA GLY A 263 -24.11 16.99 -3.75
C GLY A 263 -24.99 15.74 -3.72
N LYS A 264 -24.37 14.55 -3.85
CA LYS A 264 -25.06 13.26 -3.87
C LYS A 264 -24.81 12.43 -2.61
N HIS A 265 -23.63 12.57 -2.00
CA HIS A 265 -23.13 11.63 -1.01
C HIS A 265 -23.04 12.20 0.40
N ALA A 266 -23.26 13.50 0.62
CA ALA A 266 -23.06 14.13 1.94
C ALA A 266 -23.87 13.45 3.06
N GLU A 267 -25.10 13.02 2.78
CA GLU A 267 -25.97 12.34 3.75
C GLU A 267 -25.58 10.88 3.96
N SER A 268 -25.35 10.13 2.86
CA SER A 268 -25.01 8.70 2.92
C SER A 268 -23.57 8.44 3.30
N LYS A 269 -22.67 9.41 3.08
CA LYS A 269 -21.22 9.33 3.33
C LYS A 269 -20.72 10.59 4.06
N PRO A 270 -21.12 10.77 5.32
CA PRO A 270 -20.92 12.05 6.04
C PRO A 270 -19.46 12.40 6.34
N GLY A 271 -18.54 11.49 6.13
CA GLY A 271 -17.09 11.71 6.32
C GLY A 271 -16.39 12.38 5.13
N GLY A 272 -17.07 12.63 4.02
CA GLY A 272 -16.42 13.05 2.78
C GLY A 272 -15.75 11.89 2.04
N GLY A 273 -14.85 12.21 1.09
CA GLY A 273 -14.00 11.22 0.44
C GLY A 273 -12.93 10.66 1.37
N SER A 274 -12.28 9.57 0.98
CA SER A 274 -11.20 8.96 1.78
C SER A 274 -9.89 9.72 1.63
N ASP A 275 -9.16 9.90 2.73
CA ASP A 275 -7.73 10.25 2.66
C ASP A 275 -6.97 9.17 1.88
N PHE A 276 -5.85 9.54 1.27
CA PHE A 276 -4.86 8.58 0.82
C PHE A 276 -4.02 8.16 2.03
N THR A 277 -3.92 6.87 2.31
CA THR A 277 -3.19 6.35 3.47
C THR A 277 -2.16 5.32 3.05
N VAL A 278 -1.05 5.24 3.82
CA VAL A 278 0.02 4.24 3.65
C VAL A 278 0.25 3.54 4.97
N GLY A 279 0.27 2.22 4.94
CA GLY A 279 0.48 1.38 6.12
C GLY A 279 -0.77 1.11 6.96
N ALA A 280 -1.91 1.74 6.68
CA ALA A 280 -3.20 1.47 7.31
C ALA A 280 -4.34 1.94 6.42
N ARG A 281 -5.57 1.57 6.75
CA ARG A 281 -6.81 2.11 6.16
C ARG A 281 -7.80 2.49 7.24
N TYR A 282 -8.81 3.26 6.88
CA TYR A 282 -9.90 3.57 7.77
C TYR A 282 -10.86 2.38 7.88
N ALA A 283 -10.78 1.68 9.00
CA ALA A 283 -11.75 0.66 9.37
C ALA A 283 -12.89 1.26 10.20
N VAL A 284 -13.93 0.47 10.41
CA VAL A 284 -15.14 0.87 11.14
C VAL A 284 -14.81 1.57 12.46
N GLY A 285 -15.13 2.84 12.55
CA GLY A 285 -15.10 3.61 13.79
C GLY A 285 -13.73 3.88 14.40
N SER A 286 -12.63 3.43 13.80
CA SER A 286 -11.27 3.78 14.22
C SER A 286 -10.20 3.47 13.17
N PHE A 287 -9.12 4.24 13.20
CA PHE A 287 -8.04 4.22 12.22
C PHE A 287 -7.05 3.06 12.32
N THR A 288 -7.15 2.20 13.30
CA THR A 288 -6.00 1.42 13.73
C THR A 288 -6.11 -0.07 13.55
N ARG A 289 -7.09 -0.53 12.81
CA ARG A 289 -7.12 -1.94 12.41
C ARG A 289 -6.36 -2.11 11.11
N GLU A 290 -5.50 -3.13 11.06
CA GLU A 290 -4.77 -3.53 9.87
C GLU A 290 -3.55 -2.65 9.53
N ALA A 291 -3.03 -1.94 10.52
CA ALA A 291 -1.76 -1.25 10.36
C ALA A 291 -0.63 -2.24 10.07
N THR A 292 0.13 -1.95 9.04
CA THR A 292 1.25 -2.79 8.61
C THR A 292 2.41 -2.69 9.58
N LYS A 293 3.05 -3.83 9.84
CA LYS A 293 4.33 -3.92 10.52
C LYS A 293 5.37 -4.37 9.51
N GLY A 294 6.41 -3.54 9.30
CA GLY A 294 7.41 -3.81 8.28
C GLY A 294 8.07 -2.54 7.79
N ARG A 295 8.78 -2.65 6.68
CA ARG A 295 9.52 -1.54 6.07
C ARG A 295 8.95 -1.18 4.70
N PHE A 296 8.95 0.10 4.40
CA PHE A 296 8.57 0.65 3.10
C PHE A 296 9.78 1.35 2.49
N GLY A 297 10.20 0.94 1.32
CA GLY A 297 11.32 1.51 0.59
C GLY A 297 10.95 2.09 -0.76
N GLY A 298 9.69 1.92 -1.19
CA GLY A 298 9.15 2.50 -2.42
C GLY A 298 7.63 2.34 -2.49
N LEU A 299 6.94 3.37 -2.97
CA LEU A 299 5.51 3.32 -3.29
C LEU A 299 5.23 4.25 -4.47
N ALA A 300 4.70 3.71 -5.56
CA ALA A 300 4.31 4.46 -6.74
C ALA A 300 2.84 4.24 -7.09
N VAL A 301 2.16 5.30 -7.56
CA VAL A 301 0.78 5.28 -8.04
C VAL A 301 0.75 5.83 -9.46
N PHE A 302 0.00 5.17 -10.34
CA PHE A 302 -0.17 5.55 -11.76
C PHE A 302 -1.66 5.68 -12.09
N ASP A 303 -2.01 6.63 -12.96
CA ASP A 303 -3.37 6.92 -13.41
C ASP A 303 -3.84 6.07 -14.61
N ARG A 304 -3.15 4.98 -14.85
CA ARG A 304 -3.46 3.99 -15.89
C ARG A 304 -3.13 2.57 -15.45
N ALA A 305 -3.65 1.60 -16.17
CA ALA A 305 -3.18 0.24 -16.04
C ALA A 305 -1.79 0.09 -16.67
N LEU A 306 -0.82 -0.35 -15.88
CA LEU A 306 0.50 -0.75 -16.36
C LEU A 306 0.41 -2.13 -17.04
N THR A 307 1.26 -2.36 -18.02
CA THR A 307 1.44 -3.67 -18.63
C THR A 307 2.26 -4.60 -17.73
N ASP A 308 2.17 -5.92 -17.95
CA ASP A 308 2.99 -6.91 -17.25
C ASP A 308 4.49 -6.61 -17.37
N ALA A 309 4.92 -6.16 -18.57
CA ALA A 309 6.32 -5.80 -18.82
C ALA A 309 6.76 -4.57 -18.02
N GLU A 310 5.88 -3.58 -17.86
CA GLU A 310 6.18 -2.41 -17.02
C GLU A 310 6.24 -2.78 -15.54
N MET A 311 5.32 -3.61 -15.04
CA MET A 311 5.34 -4.08 -13.66
C MET A 311 6.60 -4.91 -13.37
N LEU A 312 7.04 -5.73 -14.31
CA LEU A 312 8.30 -6.48 -14.20
C LEU A 312 9.51 -5.53 -14.18
N ARG A 313 9.56 -4.52 -15.04
CA ARG A 313 10.63 -3.51 -15.03
C ARG A 313 10.68 -2.73 -13.70
N LEU A 314 9.54 -2.40 -13.11
CA LEU A 314 9.49 -1.76 -11.79
C LEU A 314 10.05 -2.68 -10.70
N HIS A 315 9.73 -3.98 -10.75
CA HIS A 315 10.31 -4.97 -9.84
C HIS A 315 11.84 -5.06 -9.99
N GLU A 316 12.32 -5.21 -11.22
CA GLU A 316 13.75 -5.28 -11.51
C GLU A 316 14.48 -4.01 -11.06
N SER A 317 13.84 -2.83 -11.23
CA SER A 317 14.40 -1.54 -10.78
C SER A 317 14.58 -1.44 -9.27
N ALA A 318 13.80 -2.17 -8.49
CA ALA A 318 13.93 -2.20 -7.04
C ALA A 318 15.12 -3.02 -6.55
N ASN A 319 15.62 -3.95 -7.38
CA ASN A 319 16.74 -4.83 -7.07
C ASN A 319 16.67 -5.49 -5.68
N VAL A 320 15.47 -5.94 -5.31
CA VAL A 320 15.20 -6.54 -3.99
C VAL A 320 16.03 -7.77 -3.65
N PRO A 321 16.48 -8.63 -4.61
CA PRO A 321 17.39 -9.73 -4.29
C PRO A 321 18.71 -9.28 -3.66
N ALA A 322 19.23 -8.10 -4.08
CA ALA A 322 20.48 -7.56 -3.49
C ALA A 322 20.25 -7.10 -2.04
N LEU A 323 19.08 -6.53 -1.73
CA LEU A 323 18.72 -6.17 -0.35
C LEU A 323 18.61 -7.41 0.55
N ASN A 324 17.97 -8.49 0.05
CA ASN A 324 17.83 -9.74 0.81
C ASN A 324 19.17 -10.46 1.03
N ALA A 325 20.16 -10.24 0.17
CA ALA A 325 21.49 -10.80 0.31
C ALA A 325 22.39 -10.02 1.30
N ALA A 326 22.02 -8.77 1.62
CA ALA A 326 22.74 -7.89 2.54
C ALA A 326 22.26 -8.04 4.01
N ASP A 327 21.12 -8.62 4.24
CA ASP A 327 20.54 -8.93 5.56
C ASP A 327 21.10 -10.26 6.09
#